data_c3f1f077cb0ac11db3d276f0ccd12783
#
_entry.id   c3f1f077cb0ac11db3d276f0ccd12783
#
_cell.length_a   1.000
_cell.length_b   1.000
_cell.length_c   1.000
_cell.angle_alpha   90.00
_cell.angle_beta   90.00
_cell.angle_gamma   90.00
#
_symmetry.space_group_name_H-M   'P 1'
#
loop_
_entity.id
_entity.type
_entity.pdbx_description
1 polymer ?
#
loop_
_entity_poly.entity_id
_entity_poly.type
_entity_poly.pdbx_seq_one_letter_code
_entity_poly.pdbx_strand_id
1 'polypeptide(L)'
;GVQTCALPIFQDIRYAGANNFTGRPIAGYDAAECVVKREVGVRLKAVQQELARQRLSLKMFDCYRPARAVADMVAWSRNGKETAAERRYNPAFSKADLFRLGYIATHSGHSTGAAVDLTLVDLGADNSRKFDPAKDYADCTAPAAARAPEGSVDMGTGYDCSDVKAHTAASSVTPAQRRWRSTLVAAMARQGFANYSKEWWHFSLPGAGGAAYDFPIVRAR
;
A
#
# COMPACT_ATOMS: atom_id res chain seq x y z
N GLY A 1 19.54 10.79 -7.17
CA GLY A 1 19.66 9.40 -7.61
C GLY A 1 18.65 8.53 -6.91
N VAL A 2 17.95 7.71 -7.66
CA VAL A 2 17.00 6.71 -7.16
C VAL A 2 17.80 5.48 -6.77
N GLN A 3 17.61 4.98 -5.56
CA GLN A 3 18.31 3.78 -5.08
C GLN A 3 17.27 2.67 -4.83
N THR A 4 17.49 1.52 -5.48
CA THR A 4 16.79 0.28 -5.11
C THR A 4 17.18 -0.07 -3.67
N CYS A 5 16.20 -0.30 -2.81
CA CYS A 5 16.43 -0.63 -1.40
C CYS A 5 16.83 -2.11 -1.32
N ALA A 6 18.12 -2.39 -1.29
CA ALA A 6 18.66 -3.75 -1.11
C ALA A 6 18.70 -4.14 0.37
N LEU A 7 17.52 -4.28 0.99
CA LEU A 7 17.36 -4.81 2.35
C LEU A 7 16.36 -5.97 2.31
N PRO A 8 16.34 -6.86 3.31
CA PRO A 8 15.33 -7.90 3.41
C PRO A 8 13.97 -7.31 3.79
N ILE A 9 13.50 -6.32 3.01
CA ILE A 9 12.15 -5.80 3.03
C ILE A 9 11.38 -6.58 1.98
N PHE A 10 10.26 -7.18 2.39
CA PHE A 10 9.39 -7.88 1.45
C PHE A 10 8.76 -6.89 0.47
N GLN A 11 8.58 -7.32 -0.77
CA GLN A 11 7.89 -6.53 -1.79
C GLN A 11 6.71 -7.33 -2.35
N ASP A 12 5.56 -6.69 -2.42
CA ASP A 12 4.32 -7.19 -3.04
C ASP A 12 3.70 -6.01 -3.78
N ILE A 13 4.43 -5.52 -4.81
CA ILE A 13 4.07 -4.29 -5.54
C ILE A 13 2.78 -4.54 -6.31
N ARG A 14 1.66 -4.12 -5.73
CA ARG A 14 0.31 -4.49 -6.12
C ARG A 14 -0.07 -4.02 -7.51
N TYR A 15 0.42 -2.87 -7.91
CA TYR A 15 0.06 -2.26 -9.19
C TYR A 15 0.83 -2.84 -10.39
N ALA A 16 1.86 -3.63 -10.15
CA ALA A 16 2.53 -4.42 -11.19
C ALA A 16 1.76 -5.71 -11.57
N GLY A 17 0.71 -6.06 -10.83
CA GLY A 17 -0.11 -7.25 -11.06
C GLY A 17 -1.61 -6.96 -11.02
N ALA A 18 -2.42 -8.02 -10.97
CA ALA A 18 -3.88 -7.91 -10.95
C ALA A 18 -4.48 -7.84 -9.53
N ASN A 19 -3.68 -8.03 -8.47
CA ASN A 19 -4.18 -7.99 -7.10
C ASN A 19 -4.26 -6.55 -6.54
N ASN A 20 -5.03 -5.71 -7.21
CA ASN A 20 -5.30 -4.33 -6.86
C ASN A 20 -6.73 -3.94 -7.22
N PHE A 21 -7.16 -2.74 -6.87
CA PHE A 21 -8.54 -2.28 -7.07
C PHE A 21 -8.96 -2.10 -8.53
N THR A 22 -8.01 -2.10 -9.48
CA THR A 22 -8.34 -2.05 -10.92
C THR A 22 -8.46 -3.44 -11.54
N GLY A 23 -8.04 -4.50 -10.83
CA GLY A 23 -8.06 -5.89 -11.31
C GLY A 23 -7.06 -6.20 -12.43
N ARG A 24 -6.12 -5.29 -12.72
CA ARG A 24 -5.10 -5.42 -13.77
C ARG A 24 -3.81 -4.67 -13.42
N PRO A 25 -2.69 -4.94 -14.10
CA PRO A 25 -1.52 -4.08 -14.01
C PRO A 25 -1.84 -2.64 -14.42
N ILE A 26 -1.21 -1.68 -13.76
CA ILE A 26 -1.39 -0.25 -13.98
C ILE A 26 -0.25 0.29 -14.84
N ALA A 27 -0.55 1.26 -15.70
CA ALA A 27 0.42 1.85 -16.63
C ALA A 27 1.68 2.36 -15.94
N GLY A 28 2.84 1.97 -16.45
CA GLY A 28 4.16 2.37 -15.93
C GLY A 28 4.73 1.48 -14.82
N TYR A 29 4.02 0.40 -14.43
CA TYR A 29 4.57 -0.66 -13.57
C TYR A 29 5.04 -1.84 -14.43
N ASP A 30 6.18 -1.67 -15.13
CA ASP A 30 6.75 -2.70 -16.02
C ASP A 30 7.56 -3.74 -15.21
N ALA A 31 7.78 -3.48 -13.92
CA ALA A 31 8.35 -4.42 -12.96
C ALA A 31 7.75 -4.22 -11.56
N ALA A 32 7.76 -5.29 -10.76
CA ALA A 32 7.33 -5.27 -9.37
C ALA A 32 8.48 -4.82 -8.44
N GLU A 33 8.92 -3.56 -8.60
CA GLU A 33 10.05 -2.98 -7.86
C GLU A 33 9.63 -1.77 -7.05
N CYS A 34 10.09 -1.70 -5.80
CA CYS A 34 9.92 -0.53 -4.96
C CYS A 34 11.02 0.50 -5.25
N VAL A 35 10.65 1.60 -5.86
CA VAL A 35 11.53 2.73 -6.16
C VAL A 35 11.18 3.89 -5.25
N VAL A 36 12.15 4.49 -4.56
CA VAL A 36 11.96 5.64 -3.67
C VAL A 36 13.11 6.63 -3.78
N LYS A 37 12.91 7.85 -3.33
CA LYS A 37 14.02 8.78 -3.13
C LYS A 37 15.05 8.20 -2.16
N ARG A 38 16.33 8.52 -2.36
CA ARG A 38 17.44 8.02 -1.53
C ARG A 38 17.22 8.30 -0.04
N GLU A 39 16.78 9.49 0.30
CA GLU A 39 16.51 9.89 1.69
C GLU A 39 15.37 9.07 2.32
N VAL A 40 14.33 8.74 1.55
CA VAL A 40 13.24 7.84 1.97
C VAL A 40 13.79 6.43 2.22
N GLY A 41 14.60 5.90 1.30
CA GLY A 41 15.22 4.59 1.43
C GLY A 41 16.14 4.47 2.67
N VAL A 42 16.92 5.51 2.97
CA VAL A 42 17.76 5.56 4.18
C VAL A 42 16.91 5.45 5.44
N ARG A 43 15.79 6.18 5.51
CA ARG A 43 14.88 6.14 6.68
C ARG A 43 14.11 4.82 6.78
N LEU A 44 13.65 4.26 5.65
CA LEU A 44 13.03 2.92 5.65
C LEU A 44 14.01 1.84 6.15
N LYS A 45 15.28 1.96 5.81
CA LYS A 45 16.33 1.09 6.35
C LYS A 45 16.40 1.15 7.88
N ALA A 46 16.33 2.33 8.46
CA ALA A 46 16.35 2.50 9.90
C ALA A 46 15.08 1.92 10.56
N VAL A 47 13.89 2.12 9.94
CA VAL A 47 12.64 1.48 10.39
C VAL A 47 12.79 -0.05 10.37
N GLN A 48 13.30 -0.62 9.29
CA GLN A 48 13.49 -2.07 9.14
C GLN A 48 14.45 -2.62 10.19
N GLN A 49 15.56 -1.93 10.47
CA GLN A 49 16.53 -2.34 11.50
C GLN A 49 15.93 -2.36 12.92
N GLU A 50 15.06 -1.42 13.22
CA GLU A 50 14.33 -1.37 14.47
C GLU A 50 13.34 -2.53 14.61
N LEU A 51 12.53 -2.75 13.57
CA LEU A 51 11.51 -3.79 13.53
C LEU A 51 12.12 -5.21 13.58
N ALA A 52 13.27 -5.40 12.94
CA ALA A 52 13.98 -6.68 12.94
C ALA A 52 14.32 -7.18 14.34
N ARG A 53 14.60 -6.28 15.30
CA ARG A 53 14.83 -6.63 16.72
C ARG A 53 13.60 -7.24 17.40
N GLN A 54 12.43 -6.99 16.84
CA GLN A 54 11.13 -7.52 17.29
C GLN A 54 10.66 -8.69 16.43
N ARG A 55 11.51 -9.26 15.58
CA ARG A 55 11.17 -10.30 14.58
C ARG A 55 10.06 -9.85 13.63
N LEU A 56 10.02 -8.55 13.32
CA LEU A 56 9.10 -7.97 12.34
C LEU A 56 9.90 -7.50 11.12
N SER A 57 9.23 -7.49 9.97
CA SER A 57 9.75 -6.91 8.74
C SER A 57 8.71 -6.01 8.08
N LEU A 58 9.18 -5.02 7.33
CA LEU A 58 8.33 -4.27 6.42
C LEU A 58 7.99 -5.12 5.19
N LYS A 59 6.79 -4.89 4.64
CA LYS A 59 6.39 -5.33 3.31
C LYS A 59 5.81 -4.14 2.55
N MET A 60 6.37 -3.85 1.39
CA MET A 60 5.97 -2.74 0.53
C MET A 60 4.85 -3.18 -0.41
N PHE A 61 3.80 -2.38 -0.52
CA PHE A 61 2.70 -2.54 -1.47
C PHE A 61 2.80 -1.56 -2.64
N ASP A 62 3.22 -0.32 -2.36
CA ASP A 62 3.52 0.70 -3.36
C ASP A 62 4.62 1.65 -2.87
N CYS A 63 5.36 2.21 -3.83
CA CYS A 63 6.46 3.15 -3.58
C CYS A 63 6.31 4.35 -4.52
N TYR A 64 7.29 4.64 -5.36
CA TYR A 64 7.10 5.60 -6.44
C TYR A 64 6.00 5.10 -7.39
N ARG A 65 5.06 5.98 -7.74
CA ARG A 65 3.97 5.74 -8.68
C ARG A 65 4.10 6.72 -9.83
N PRO A 66 4.37 6.27 -11.06
CA PRO A 66 4.47 7.16 -12.23
C PRO A 66 3.21 8.04 -12.39
N ALA A 67 3.35 9.26 -12.87
CA ALA A 67 2.20 10.15 -13.10
C ALA A 67 1.17 9.53 -14.07
N ARG A 68 1.64 8.75 -15.07
CA ARG A 68 0.77 7.98 -15.97
C ARG A 68 -0.06 6.91 -15.24
N ALA A 69 0.47 6.34 -14.16
CA ALA A 69 -0.30 5.39 -13.33
C ALA A 69 -1.45 6.09 -12.62
N VAL A 70 -1.23 7.29 -12.10
CA VAL A 70 -2.29 8.11 -11.49
C VAL A 70 -3.36 8.45 -12.54
N ALA A 71 -2.96 8.83 -13.76
CA ALA A 71 -3.90 9.09 -14.85
C ALA A 71 -4.71 7.84 -15.23
N ASP A 72 -4.09 6.66 -15.22
CA ASP A 72 -4.76 5.38 -15.47
C ASP A 72 -5.79 5.04 -14.37
N MET A 73 -5.47 5.26 -13.10
CA MET A 73 -6.42 5.12 -11.98
C MET A 73 -7.60 6.09 -12.09
N VAL A 74 -7.34 7.33 -12.50
CA VAL A 74 -8.38 8.33 -12.79
C VAL A 74 -9.30 7.88 -13.91
N ALA A 75 -8.74 7.37 -15.02
CA ALA A 75 -9.52 6.85 -16.14
C ALA A 75 -10.36 5.63 -15.72
N TRP A 76 -9.78 4.73 -14.93
CA TRP A 76 -10.49 3.58 -14.35
C TRP A 76 -11.68 4.01 -13.49
N SER A 77 -11.53 5.00 -12.62
CA SER A 77 -12.63 5.44 -11.75
C SER A 77 -13.81 6.04 -12.50
N ARG A 78 -13.60 6.51 -13.74
CA ARG A 78 -14.60 7.14 -14.60
C ARG A 78 -15.23 6.19 -15.62
N ASN A 79 -14.79 4.95 -15.75
CA ASN A 79 -15.24 4.05 -16.82
C ASN A 79 -16.65 3.47 -16.61
N GLY A 80 -17.32 3.75 -15.49
CA GLY A 80 -18.69 3.34 -15.17
C GLY A 80 -18.89 1.83 -14.98
N LYS A 81 -17.86 1.02 -15.14
CA LYS A 81 -17.90 -0.45 -15.00
C LYS A 81 -17.20 -0.85 -13.70
N GLU A 82 -17.75 -1.85 -13.00
CA GLU A 82 -17.14 -2.38 -11.79
C GLU A 82 -17.30 -3.91 -11.79
N THR A 83 -16.19 -4.62 -11.72
CA THR A 83 -16.16 -6.08 -11.59
C THR A 83 -16.26 -6.49 -10.11
N ALA A 84 -16.58 -7.76 -9.84
CA ALA A 84 -16.57 -8.29 -8.49
C ALA A 84 -15.18 -8.16 -7.84
N ALA A 85 -14.11 -8.36 -8.62
CA ALA A 85 -12.74 -8.21 -8.15
C ALA A 85 -12.41 -6.77 -7.73
N GLU A 86 -12.90 -5.78 -8.48
CA GLU A 86 -12.77 -4.36 -8.12
C GLU A 86 -13.64 -4.00 -6.92
N ARG A 87 -14.88 -4.52 -6.88
CA ARG A 87 -15.85 -4.25 -5.82
C ARG A 87 -15.33 -4.65 -4.43
N ARG A 88 -14.53 -5.71 -4.33
CA ARG A 88 -13.96 -6.13 -3.04
C ARG A 88 -13.07 -5.10 -2.36
N TYR A 89 -12.52 -4.12 -3.12
CA TYR A 89 -11.74 -3.00 -2.58
C TYR A 89 -12.59 -1.80 -2.19
N ASN A 90 -13.82 -1.70 -2.74
CA ASN A 90 -14.72 -0.57 -2.55
C ASN A 90 -16.10 -1.03 -2.01
N PRO A 91 -16.16 -1.75 -0.87
CA PRO A 91 -17.42 -2.34 -0.42
C PRO A 91 -18.48 -1.30 -0.02
N ALA A 92 -18.04 -0.14 0.46
CA ALA A 92 -18.92 0.90 1.00
C ALA A 92 -19.21 2.04 0.00
N PHE A 93 -18.39 2.22 -1.03
CA PHE A 93 -18.44 3.40 -1.89
C PHE A 93 -18.46 3.03 -3.37
N SER A 94 -19.12 3.85 -4.19
CA SER A 94 -19.02 3.73 -5.63
C SER A 94 -17.69 4.30 -6.14
N LYS A 95 -17.22 3.83 -7.30
CA LYS A 95 -16.00 4.38 -7.95
C LYS A 95 -16.07 5.90 -8.14
N ALA A 96 -17.26 6.42 -8.47
CA ALA A 96 -17.46 7.85 -8.67
C ALA A 96 -17.26 8.67 -7.38
N ASP A 97 -17.49 8.07 -6.21
CA ASP A 97 -17.30 8.74 -4.93
C ASP A 97 -15.86 8.79 -4.45
N LEU A 98 -14.97 7.92 -4.95
CA LEU A 98 -13.61 7.75 -4.43
C LEU A 98 -12.79 9.05 -4.47
N PHE A 99 -12.99 9.89 -5.51
CA PHE A 99 -12.36 11.22 -5.59
C PHE A 99 -12.87 12.16 -4.51
N ARG A 100 -14.18 12.29 -4.38
CA ARG A 100 -14.81 13.19 -3.41
C ARG A 100 -14.43 12.80 -1.97
N LEU A 101 -14.26 11.52 -1.73
CA LEU A 101 -13.90 10.96 -0.42
C LEU A 101 -12.40 10.99 -0.14
N GLY A 102 -11.57 11.25 -1.15
CA GLY A 102 -10.11 11.37 -1.02
C GLY A 102 -9.34 10.05 -1.03
N TYR A 103 -9.95 8.96 -1.54
CA TYR A 103 -9.26 7.68 -1.77
C TYR A 103 -8.50 7.65 -3.09
N ILE A 104 -8.93 8.44 -4.08
CA ILE A 104 -8.18 8.67 -5.33
C ILE A 104 -8.00 10.17 -5.51
N ALA A 105 -6.83 10.59 -5.97
CA ALA A 105 -6.51 11.98 -6.26
C ALA A 105 -5.86 12.11 -7.64
N THR A 106 -5.99 13.30 -8.25
CA THR A 106 -5.32 13.62 -9.53
C THR A 106 -3.82 13.89 -9.37
N HIS A 107 -3.38 14.13 -8.14
CA HIS A 107 -1.97 14.30 -7.77
C HIS A 107 -1.66 13.38 -6.60
N SER A 108 -0.56 12.65 -6.67
CA SER A 108 -0.17 11.69 -5.65
C SER A 108 1.21 12.02 -5.08
N GLY A 109 1.35 11.94 -3.76
CA GLY A 109 2.64 11.99 -3.09
C GLY A 109 3.60 10.89 -3.56
N HIS A 110 3.08 9.73 -3.94
CA HIS A 110 3.87 8.64 -4.53
C HIS A 110 4.60 9.06 -5.80
N SER A 111 3.99 9.92 -6.65
CA SER A 111 4.62 10.36 -7.89
C SER A 111 5.87 11.21 -7.66
N THR A 112 6.07 11.71 -6.46
CA THR A 112 7.31 12.42 -6.06
C THR A 112 8.41 11.47 -5.56
N GLY A 113 8.11 10.18 -5.33
CA GLY A 113 9.00 9.22 -4.68
C GLY A 113 9.19 9.42 -3.18
N ALA A 114 8.32 10.23 -2.54
CA ALA A 114 8.38 10.56 -1.12
C ALA A 114 7.30 9.88 -0.27
N ALA A 115 6.37 9.14 -0.88
CA ALA A 115 5.33 8.38 -0.20
C ALA A 115 5.51 6.87 -0.46
N VAL A 116 5.05 6.08 0.50
CA VAL A 116 5.09 4.61 0.47
C VAL A 116 3.85 4.03 1.12
N ASP A 117 3.37 2.91 0.57
CA ASP A 117 2.33 2.07 1.15
C ASP A 117 2.95 0.75 1.62
N LEU A 118 2.72 0.41 2.88
CA LEU A 118 3.41 -0.72 3.49
C LEU A 118 2.66 -1.31 4.68
N THR A 119 3.10 -2.50 5.09
CA THR A 119 2.59 -3.23 6.25
C THR A 119 3.73 -3.89 7.03
N LEU A 120 3.37 -4.63 8.08
CA LEU A 120 4.26 -5.47 8.89
C LEU A 120 4.09 -6.94 8.54
N VAL A 121 5.20 -7.68 8.56
CA VAL A 121 5.24 -9.13 8.50
C VAL A 121 5.82 -9.64 9.83
N ASP A 122 5.09 -10.52 10.50
CA ASP A 122 5.62 -11.29 11.63
C ASP A 122 6.44 -12.47 11.07
N LEU A 123 7.75 -12.44 11.33
CA LEU A 123 8.68 -13.48 10.84
C LEU A 123 8.53 -14.81 11.59
N GLY A 124 7.72 -14.85 12.66
CA GLY A 124 7.38 -16.07 13.39
C GLY A 124 6.07 -16.69 12.95
N ALA A 125 5.27 -16.02 12.12
CA ALA A 125 3.96 -16.48 11.66
C ALA A 125 4.05 -17.21 10.32
N ASP A 126 3.04 -18.05 10.03
CA ASP A 126 2.87 -18.62 8.70
C ASP A 126 2.34 -17.57 7.73
N ASN A 127 3.18 -17.15 6.80
CA ASN A 127 2.87 -16.20 5.73
C ASN A 127 2.82 -16.88 4.35
N SER A 128 2.61 -18.18 4.30
CA SER A 128 2.71 -19.00 3.08
C SER A 128 1.52 -18.82 2.12
N ARG A 129 0.34 -18.41 2.62
CA ARG A 129 -0.84 -18.19 1.76
C ARG A 129 -0.53 -17.14 0.67
N LYS A 130 -0.77 -17.52 -0.57
CA LYS A 130 -0.59 -16.64 -1.74
C LYS A 130 -1.93 -16.26 -2.35
N PHE A 131 -1.97 -15.08 -2.96
CA PHE A 131 -3.10 -14.66 -3.78
C PHE A 131 -3.25 -15.59 -4.98
N ASP A 132 -4.48 -16.02 -5.23
CA ASP A 132 -4.87 -16.84 -6.38
C ASP A 132 -5.97 -16.08 -7.15
N PRO A 133 -5.71 -15.58 -8.36
CA PRO A 133 -6.69 -14.81 -9.13
C PRO A 133 -7.93 -15.62 -9.52
N ALA A 134 -7.88 -16.96 -9.46
CA ALA A 134 -9.02 -17.82 -9.76
C ALA A 134 -9.98 -18.01 -8.57
N LYS A 135 -9.61 -17.51 -7.38
CA LYS A 135 -10.45 -17.61 -6.19
C LYS A 135 -11.26 -16.35 -5.96
N ASP A 136 -12.50 -16.54 -5.58
CA ASP A 136 -13.31 -15.48 -4.99
C ASP A 136 -12.89 -15.23 -3.54
N TYR A 137 -12.67 -13.97 -3.24
CA TYR A 137 -12.37 -13.50 -1.90
C TYR A 137 -13.46 -12.55 -1.42
N ALA A 138 -13.72 -12.58 -0.12
CA ALA A 138 -14.56 -11.58 0.51
C ALA A 138 -13.94 -10.17 0.37
N ASP A 139 -14.75 -9.14 0.60
CA ASP A 139 -14.28 -7.76 0.54
C ASP A 139 -13.17 -7.45 1.56
N CYS A 140 -12.54 -6.30 1.37
CA CYS A 140 -11.37 -5.89 2.12
C CYS A 140 -11.64 -5.63 3.61
N THR A 141 -12.90 -5.54 4.05
CA THR A 141 -13.29 -5.33 5.46
C THR A 141 -13.56 -6.63 6.19
N ALA A 142 -13.68 -7.75 5.46
CA ALA A 142 -13.97 -9.06 6.01
C ALA A 142 -12.81 -9.59 6.91
N PRO A 143 -13.02 -10.64 7.70
CA PRO A 143 -11.96 -11.28 8.47
C PRO A 143 -10.78 -11.74 7.58
N ALA A 144 -9.55 -11.66 8.10
CA ALA A 144 -8.33 -11.96 7.33
C ALA A 144 -8.33 -13.33 6.65
N ALA A 145 -8.99 -14.34 7.24
CA ALA A 145 -9.10 -15.68 6.66
C ALA A 145 -9.93 -15.71 5.37
N ALA A 146 -10.88 -14.79 5.21
CA ALA A 146 -11.80 -14.71 4.06
C ALA A 146 -11.32 -13.73 2.98
N ARG A 147 -10.49 -12.75 3.34
CA ARG A 147 -9.90 -11.79 2.40
C ARG A 147 -8.82 -12.42 1.52
N ALA A 148 -8.49 -11.76 0.43
CA ALA A 148 -7.27 -12.02 -0.33
C ALA A 148 -6.05 -11.97 0.61
N PRO A 149 -5.20 -13.01 0.61
CA PRO A 149 -4.06 -13.07 1.53
C PRO A 149 -3.01 -12.04 1.16
N GLU A 150 -2.43 -11.41 2.18
CA GLU A 150 -1.39 -10.40 2.02
C GLU A 150 -0.03 -10.87 2.57
N GLY A 151 0.00 -12.02 3.27
CA GLY A 151 1.22 -12.52 3.92
C GLY A 151 1.80 -11.47 4.87
N SER A 152 0.94 -10.88 5.69
CA SER A 152 1.24 -9.83 6.66
C SER A 152 0.40 -9.99 7.92
N VAL A 153 0.67 -9.22 8.95
CA VAL A 153 -0.17 -9.14 10.15
C VAL A 153 -1.56 -8.61 9.78
N ASP A 154 -2.59 -9.00 10.54
CA ASP A 154 -3.95 -8.53 10.29
C ASP A 154 -4.13 -7.09 10.80
N MET A 155 -4.18 -6.14 9.89
CA MET A 155 -4.44 -4.72 10.16
C MET A 155 -5.94 -4.40 10.28
N GLY A 156 -6.85 -5.37 10.11
CA GLY A 156 -8.31 -5.20 10.20
C GLY A 156 -9.00 -4.97 8.87
N THR A 157 -8.30 -4.43 7.89
CA THR A 157 -8.70 -4.39 6.47
C THR A 157 -7.57 -4.88 5.59
N GLY A 158 -7.88 -5.22 4.33
CA GLY A 158 -6.86 -5.34 3.29
C GLY A 158 -6.27 -3.99 2.90
N TYR A 159 -5.18 -4.03 2.16
CA TYR A 159 -4.58 -2.88 1.48
C TYR A 159 -5.54 -2.30 0.44
N ASP A 160 -5.48 -1.00 0.18
CA ASP A 160 -6.36 -0.27 -0.76
C ASP A 160 -7.87 -0.37 -0.44
N CYS A 161 -8.24 -0.66 0.79
CA CYS A 161 -9.63 -0.76 1.21
C CYS A 161 -10.27 0.63 1.32
N SER A 162 -11.14 0.97 0.39
CA SER A 162 -11.93 2.21 0.44
C SER A 162 -13.12 2.07 1.42
N ASP A 163 -12.81 2.12 2.71
CA ASP A 163 -13.78 2.01 3.80
C ASP A 163 -13.27 2.77 5.03
N VAL A 164 -14.19 3.29 5.85
CA VAL A 164 -13.84 3.99 7.10
C VAL A 164 -13.09 3.08 8.09
N LYS A 165 -13.26 1.77 7.99
CA LYS A 165 -12.50 0.79 8.77
C LYS A 165 -11.01 0.82 8.44
N ALA A 166 -10.62 1.31 7.25
CA ALA A 166 -9.21 1.50 6.86
C ALA A 166 -8.56 2.72 7.54
N HIS A 167 -9.34 3.65 8.06
CA HIS A 167 -8.79 4.79 8.80
C HIS A 167 -7.90 4.31 9.95
N THR A 168 -6.73 4.91 10.11
CA THR A 168 -5.71 4.46 11.07
C THR A 168 -6.27 4.31 12.49
N ALA A 169 -7.12 5.25 12.91
CA ALA A 169 -7.75 5.29 14.24
C ALA A 169 -9.17 4.68 14.27
N ALA A 170 -9.57 3.87 13.27
CA ALA A 170 -10.92 3.30 13.25
C ALA A 170 -11.23 2.54 14.55
N SER A 171 -12.41 2.81 15.12
CA SER A 171 -12.87 2.18 16.38
C SER A 171 -13.33 0.72 16.16
N SER A 172 -13.74 0.37 14.94
CA SER A 172 -14.29 -0.92 14.55
C SER A 172 -13.24 -2.04 14.43
N VAL A 173 -11.93 -1.74 14.60
CA VAL A 173 -10.87 -2.75 14.59
C VAL A 173 -10.65 -3.35 15.98
N THR A 174 -10.23 -4.61 16.03
CA THR A 174 -9.93 -5.32 17.27
C THR A 174 -8.73 -4.69 18.03
N PRO A 175 -8.56 -4.96 19.33
CA PRO A 175 -7.38 -4.51 20.07
C PRO A 175 -6.05 -5.00 19.46
N ALA A 176 -6.02 -6.22 18.91
CA ALA A 176 -4.83 -6.77 18.25
C ALA A 176 -4.49 -6.01 16.96
N GLN A 177 -5.49 -5.75 16.10
CA GLN A 177 -5.33 -4.97 14.87
C GLN A 177 -4.90 -3.53 15.17
N ARG A 178 -5.45 -2.92 16.21
CA ARG A 178 -5.05 -1.59 16.67
C ARG A 178 -3.58 -1.56 17.13
N ARG A 179 -3.12 -2.59 17.85
CA ARG A 179 -1.71 -2.71 18.25
C ARG A 179 -0.79 -2.77 17.03
N TRP A 180 -1.13 -3.55 16.00
CA TRP A 180 -0.34 -3.62 14.77
C TRP A 180 -0.25 -2.29 14.05
N ARG A 181 -1.37 -1.57 13.89
CA ARG A 181 -1.38 -0.21 13.32
C ARG A 181 -0.54 0.75 14.15
N SER A 182 -0.68 0.74 15.48
CA SER A 182 0.11 1.60 16.37
C SER A 182 1.60 1.29 16.30
N THR A 183 1.99 0.01 16.21
CA THR A 183 3.38 -0.42 16.05
C THR A 183 3.96 0.14 14.75
N LEU A 184 3.23 0.00 13.64
CA LEU A 184 3.66 0.51 12.34
C LEU A 184 3.80 2.04 12.35
N VAL A 185 2.75 2.75 12.80
CA VAL A 185 2.75 4.22 12.87
C VAL A 185 3.89 4.73 13.74
N ALA A 186 4.11 4.13 14.93
CA ALA A 186 5.18 4.54 15.83
C ALA A 186 6.57 4.31 15.23
N ALA A 187 6.81 3.16 14.59
CA ALA A 187 8.10 2.86 13.95
C ALA A 187 8.40 3.85 12.80
N MET A 188 7.40 4.13 11.96
CA MET A 188 7.52 5.08 10.85
C MET A 188 7.73 6.52 11.35
N ALA A 189 6.95 6.95 12.36
CA ALA A 189 7.04 8.30 12.94
C ALA A 189 8.40 8.59 13.55
N ARG A 190 9.04 7.61 14.21
CA ARG A 190 10.41 7.77 14.74
C ARG A 190 11.45 8.09 13.67
N GLN A 191 11.18 7.73 12.42
CA GLN A 191 12.02 8.04 11.28
C GLN A 191 11.49 9.23 10.46
N GLY A 192 10.54 10.01 11.02
CA GLY A 192 10.03 11.24 10.45
C GLY A 192 8.94 11.09 9.41
N PHE A 193 8.41 9.88 9.19
CA PHE A 193 7.26 9.69 8.31
C PHE A 193 5.96 10.13 8.97
N ALA A 194 5.06 10.73 8.18
CA ALA A 194 3.71 11.07 8.56
C ALA A 194 2.71 10.07 7.94
N ASN A 195 1.80 9.54 8.75
CA ASN A 195 0.73 8.68 8.27
C ASN A 195 -0.44 9.52 7.72
N TYR A 196 -1.07 9.05 6.64
CA TYR A 196 -2.35 9.57 6.17
C TYR A 196 -3.49 8.94 6.98
N SER A 197 -4.26 9.75 7.71
CA SER A 197 -5.23 9.28 8.69
C SER A 197 -6.33 8.37 8.14
N LYS A 198 -6.65 8.46 6.85
CA LYS A 198 -7.68 7.63 6.19
C LYS A 198 -7.16 6.26 5.72
N GLU A 199 -5.84 6.04 5.78
CA GLU A 199 -5.17 4.85 5.23
C GLU A 199 -4.07 4.38 6.18
N TRP A 200 -4.28 3.25 6.87
CA TRP A 200 -3.32 2.74 7.84
C TRP A 200 -1.96 2.39 7.21
N TRP A 201 -1.92 2.14 5.90
CA TRP A 201 -0.73 1.72 5.15
C TRP A 201 0.08 2.89 4.58
N HIS A 202 -0.53 4.09 4.40
CA HIS A 202 0.06 5.21 3.66
C HIS A 202 0.90 6.12 4.53
N PHE A 203 2.16 6.32 4.13
CA PHE A 203 3.11 7.19 4.82
C PHE A 203 3.85 8.08 3.82
N SER A 204 4.08 9.34 4.20
CA SER A 204 4.88 10.30 3.45
C SER A 204 6.03 10.82 4.30
N LEU A 205 7.16 11.12 3.67
CA LEU A 205 8.26 11.81 4.33
C LEU A 205 8.08 13.33 4.08
N PRO A 206 7.67 14.12 5.11
CA PRO A 206 7.51 15.57 4.96
C PRO A 206 8.80 16.23 4.51
N GLY A 207 8.68 17.21 3.58
CA GLY A 207 9.83 17.91 3.02
C GLY A 207 10.56 17.16 1.90
N ALA A 208 10.36 15.86 1.74
CA ALA A 208 10.98 15.08 0.66
C ALA A 208 10.19 15.14 -0.67
N GLY A 209 9.00 15.74 -0.71
CA GLY A 209 8.17 15.86 -1.89
C GLY A 209 8.88 16.65 -3.04
N GLY A 210 8.10 17.25 -3.91
CA GLY A 210 8.58 18.04 -5.05
C GLY A 210 7.81 17.74 -6.33
N ALA A 211 8.45 17.88 -7.48
CA ALA A 211 7.83 17.57 -8.76
C ALA A 211 7.47 16.09 -8.88
N ALA A 212 6.35 15.81 -9.52
CA ALA A 212 5.97 14.46 -9.91
C ALA A 212 6.85 13.98 -11.07
N TYR A 213 7.23 12.70 -11.01
CA TYR A 213 7.96 12.02 -12.07
C TYR A 213 7.01 11.13 -12.88
N ASP A 214 7.46 10.77 -14.11
CA ASP A 214 6.69 9.88 -14.99
C ASP A 214 7.58 8.90 -15.76
N PHE A 215 8.65 8.39 -15.14
CA PHE A 215 9.44 7.30 -15.73
C PHE A 215 8.84 5.94 -15.35
N PRO A 216 8.90 4.93 -16.25
CA PRO A 216 8.38 3.61 -15.93
C PRO A 216 9.25 2.91 -14.88
N ILE A 217 8.63 2.08 -14.06
CA ILE A 217 9.31 1.21 -13.10
C ILE A 217 9.78 -0.03 -13.86
N VAL A 218 11.07 -0.19 -14.00
CA VAL A 218 11.69 -1.33 -14.69
C VAL A 218 12.54 -2.13 -13.72
N ARG A 219 12.83 -3.40 -14.06
CA ARG A 219 13.70 -4.24 -13.23
C ARG A 219 15.10 -3.59 -13.12
N ALA A 220 15.62 -3.52 -11.89
CA ALA A 220 16.99 -3.11 -11.66
C ALA A 220 17.95 -4.07 -12.40
N ARG A 221 18.94 -3.49 -13.08
CA ARG A 221 20.01 -4.24 -13.77
C ARG A 221 21.12 -4.61 -12.79
#